data_fccac0c9ced2ec565fbde6d9946865d0
#
_entry.id   fccac0c9ced2ec565fbde6d9946865d0
#
_cell.length_a   1.000
_cell.length_b   1.000
_cell.length_c   1.000
_cell.angle_alpha   90.00
_cell.angle_beta   90.00
_cell.angle_gamma   90.00
#
_symmetry.space_group_name_H-M   'P 1'
#
loop_
_entity.id
_entity.type
_entity.pdbx_description
1 polymer ?
#
loop_
_entity_poly.entity_id
_entity_poly.type
_entity_poly.pdbx_seq_one_letter_code
_entity_poly.pdbx_strand_id
1 'polypeptide(L)'
;MALLKKSSVFPRFPGADMEIKKITVLGAGIMGSGIAHVAAAAGYRTNLYDISKEMLAGALGQIRINLQKGVELKKITPEQMEDAMSSINCCEDLEEVADSDFIIEAVPENIELKLKIYSSLDRSAPGHTIFASNTSGLSITEMAASTSRPQKFIGMHFFNPVHKMKLVEIIRGLETDSETFDSTDTVARQMGKETVSIRESPGFVTSRINALIGNEAFYMLQEGIASAEDIDKALKLGLNHPMGPFELVDLVGLDTRLSILIHLHKTLGEKYRPCPLLVKYVKAGRLGRKAGRGVYEYPEKKQ
;
A
#
# COMPACT_ATOMS: atom_id res chain seq x y z
N MET A 1 -41.23 5.95 22.63
CA MET A 1 -40.38 5.11 21.75
C MET A 1 -39.00 5.79 21.68
N ALA A 2 -38.06 5.30 22.46
CA ALA A 2 -36.72 5.90 22.58
C ALA A 2 -35.81 5.32 21.47
N LEU A 3 -35.32 6.19 20.61
CA LEU A 3 -34.28 5.87 19.61
C LEU A 3 -32.96 5.62 20.33
N LEU A 4 -32.59 4.35 20.40
CA LEU A 4 -31.26 3.92 20.80
C LEU A 4 -30.24 4.44 19.77
N LYS A 5 -29.42 5.42 20.18
CA LYS A 5 -28.16 5.75 19.50
C LYS A 5 -27.30 4.50 19.51
N LYS A 6 -27.11 3.86 18.36
CA LYS A 6 -26.07 2.84 18.17
C LYS A 6 -24.73 3.54 18.15
N SER A 7 -24.09 3.63 19.31
CA SER A 7 -22.65 3.80 19.40
C SER A 7 -22.04 2.55 18.76
N SER A 8 -21.25 2.72 17.71
CA SER A 8 -20.46 1.66 17.08
C SER A 8 -19.33 1.26 18.05
N VAL A 9 -19.65 0.41 19.02
CA VAL A 9 -18.65 -0.24 19.86
C VAL A 9 -18.18 -1.47 19.09
N PHE A 10 -17.09 -1.34 18.35
CA PHE A 10 -16.35 -2.52 17.90
C PHE A 10 -15.77 -3.23 19.12
N PRO A 11 -15.80 -4.58 19.17
CA PRO A 11 -15.23 -5.31 20.31
C PRO A 11 -13.74 -4.97 20.44
N ARG A 12 -13.35 -4.45 21.61
CA ARG A 12 -11.93 -4.31 21.98
C ARG A 12 -11.33 -5.71 22.11
N PHE A 13 -10.30 -6.00 21.35
CA PHE A 13 -9.50 -7.18 21.58
C PHE A 13 -8.67 -6.95 22.86
N PRO A 14 -8.62 -7.90 23.81
CA PRO A 14 -7.82 -7.76 25.01
C PRO A 14 -6.34 -7.78 24.63
N GLY A 15 -5.64 -6.64 24.84
CA GLY A 15 -4.20 -6.54 24.61
C GLY A 15 -3.68 -5.18 24.11
N ALA A 16 -4.52 -4.31 23.57
CA ALA A 16 -4.09 -2.97 23.12
C ALA A 16 -4.42 -1.93 24.20
N ASP A 17 -3.46 -1.64 25.05
CA ASP A 17 -3.59 -0.55 26.06
C ASP A 17 -3.46 0.86 25.46
N MET A 18 -3.00 1.00 24.20
CA MET A 18 -2.80 2.28 23.54
C MET A 18 -3.97 2.63 22.61
N GLU A 19 -4.69 3.71 22.94
CA GLU A 19 -5.75 4.25 22.09
C GLU A 19 -5.15 5.13 20.99
N ILE A 20 -5.11 4.64 19.75
CA ILE A 20 -4.70 5.40 18.57
C ILE A 20 -5.82 6.36 18.18
N LYS A 21 -5.55 7.67 18.17
CA LYS A 21 -6.50 8.73 17.80
C LYS A 21 -6.04 9.57 16.63
N LYS A 22 -4.72 9.73 16.49
CA LYS A 22 -4.10 10.59 15.48
C LYS A 22 -3.15 9.80 14.62
N ILE A 23 -3.43 9.76 13.31
CA ILE A 23 -2.63 9.08 12.30
C ILE A 23 -2.01 10.12 11.37
N THR A 24 -0.72 10.02 11.15
CA THR A 24 -0.04 10.77 10.07
C THR A 24 0.27 9.83 8.91
N VAL A 25 -0.03 10.29 7.70
CA VAL A 25 0.35 9.63 6.45
C VAL A 25 1.39 10.50 5.74
N LEU A 26 2.56 9.94 5.49
CA LEU A 26 3.67 10.63 4.80
C LEU A 26 3.66 10.29 3.31
N GLY A 27 3.58 11.33 2.49
CA GLY A 27 3.46 11.24 1.04
C GLY A 27 2.01 11.33 0.57
N ALA A 28 1.69 12.33 -0.27
CA ALA A 28 0.36 12.58 -0.82
C ALA A 28 0.17 11.96 -2.23
N GLY A 29 1.00 10.98 -2.61
CA GLY A 29 0.84 10.21 -3.83
C GLY A 29 -0.39 9.30 -3.83
N ILE A 30 -0.51 8.43 -4.84
CA ILE A 30 -1.66 7.52 -5.01
C ILE A 30 -1.91 6.66 -3.77
N MET A 31 -0.84 6.10 -3.17
CA MET A 31 -0.99 5.26 -1.98
C MET A 31 -1.30 6.09 -0.74
N GLY A 32 -0.55 7.15 -0.47
CA GLY A 32 -0.75 7.97 0.72
C GLY A 32 -2.10 8.66 0.74
N SER A 33 -2.57 9.23 -0.37
CA SER A 33 -3.93 9.78 -0.46
C SER A 33 -5.00 8.72 -0.19
N GLY A 34 -4.80 7.49 -0.70
CA GLY A 34 -5.70 6.38 -0.44
C GLY A 34 -5.69 5.91 1.02
N ILE A 35 -4.52 5.89 1.68
CA ILE A 35 -4.38 5.54 3.10
C ILE A 35 -5.01 6.62 3.98
N ALA A 36 -4.75 7.91 3.70
CA ALA A 36 -5.37 9.02 4.41
C ALA A 36 -6.90 9.00 4.28
N HIS A 37 -7.42 8.69 3.09
CA HIS A 37 -8.86 8.50 2.86
C HIS A 37 -9.46 7.47 3.82
N VAL A 38 -8.89 6.26 3.89
CA VAL A 38 -9.49 5.20 4.72
C VAL A 38 -9.25 5.43 6.22
N ALA A 39 -8.18 6.11 6.60
CA ALA A 39 -7.94 6.53 7.98
C ALA A 39 -8.98 7.55 8.44
N ALA A 40 -9.20 8.60 7.65
CA ALA A 40 -10.21 9.63 7.91
C ALA A 40 -11.63 9.06 7.93
N ALA A 41 -11.98 8.21 6.97
CA ALA A 41 -13.28 7.53 6.91
C ALA A 41 -13.51 6.59 8.11
N ALA A 42 -12.44 6.10 8.75
CA ALA A 42 -12.51 5.32 9.98
C ALA A 42 -12.65 6.18 11.25
N GLY A 43 -12.65 7.51 11.12
CA GLY A 43 -12.82 8.46 12.22
C GLY A 43 -11.53 8.91 12.91
N TYR A 44 -10.36 8.58 12.36
CA TYR A 44 -9.08 9.07 12.87
C TYR A 44 -8.84 10.54 12.50
N ARG A 45 -8.29 11.32 13.42
CA ARG A 45 -7.64 12.59 13.08
C ARG A 45 -6.44 12.26 12.19
N THR A 46 -6.45 12.73 10.95
CA THR A 46 -5.50 12.30 9.92
C THR A 46 -4.69 13.49 9.43
N ASN A 47 -3.39 13.49 9.67
CA ASN A 47 -2.49 14.39 8.98
C ASN A 47 -2.05 13.75 7.66
N LEU A 48 -2.08 14.52 6.57
CA LEU A 48 -1.49 14.15 5.29
C LEU A 48 -0.32 15.09 5.00
N TYR A 49 0.88 14.53 5.01
CA TYR A 49 2.12 15.26 4.79
C TYR A 49 2.66 15.04 3.37
N ASP A 50 3.08 16.10 2.73
CA ASP A 50 3.91 16.08 1.53
C ASP A 50 4.70 17.39 1.42
N ILE A 51 5.87 17.36 0.80
CA ILE A 51 6.68 18.57 0.53
C ILE A 51 6.08 19.46 -0.56
N SER A 52 5.08 18.97 -1.30
CA SER A 52 4.42 19.68 -2.40
C SER A 52 2.97 20.00 -2.07
N LYS A 53 2.64 21.31 -2.06
CA LYS A 53 1.26 21.80 -1.94
C LYS A 53 0.34 21.27 -3.03
N GLU A 54 0.86 21.15 -4.25
CA GLU A 54 0.12 20.67 -5.39
C GLU A 54 -0.27 19.20 -5.20
N MET A 55 0.64 18.38 -4.66
CA MET A 55 0.35 16.98 -4.33
C MET A 55 -0.71 16.88 -3.23
N LEU A 56 -0.63 17.69 -2.18
CA LEU A 56 -1.61 17.75 -1.11
C LEU A 56 -3.00 18.17 -1.63
N ALA A 57 -3.07 19.24 -2.43
CA ALA A 57 -4.33 19.70 -3.02
C ALA A 57 -4.94 18.64 -3.95
N GLY A 58 -4.11 18.00 -4.79
CA GLY A 58 -4.53 16.90 -5.67
C GLY A 58 -5.06 15.69 -4.89
N ALA A 59 -4.39 15.33 -3.80
CA ALA A 59 -4.81 14.24 -2.92
C ALA A 59 -6.17 14.51 -2.27
N LEU A 60 -6.38 15.70 -1.70
CA LEU A 60 -7.68 16.12 -1.13
C LEU A 60 -8.79 16.09 -2.18
N GLY A 61 -8.53 16.61 -3.38
CA GLY A 61 -9.47 16.56 -4.49
C GLY A 61 -9.87 15.12 -4.84
N GLN A 62 -8.90 14.22 -4.94
CA GLN A 62 -9.16 12.81 -5.25
C GLN A 62 -9.90 12.09 -4.12
N ILE A 63 -9.58 12.38 -2.85
CA ILE A 63 -10.30 11.83 -1.68
C ILE A 63 -11.76 12.28 -1.73
N ARG A 64 -12.03 13.58 -1.95
CA ARG A 64 -13.39 14.12 -2.07
C ARG A 64 -14.19 13.44 -3.18
N ILE A 65 -13.59 13.27 -4.37
CA ILE A 65 -14.21 12.56 -5.51
C ILE A 65 -14.58 11.13 -5.13
N ASN A 66 -13.68 10.42 -4.45
CA ASN A 66 -13.92 9.03 -4.05
C ASN A 66 -15.03 8.91 -2.98
N LEU A 67 -15.05 9.82 -2.00
CA LEU A 67 -16.10 9.88 -0.98
C LEU A 67 -17.46 10.26 -1.59
N GLN A 68 -17.50 11.27 -2.46
CA GLN A 68 -18.70 11.67 -3.20
C GLN A 68 -19.31 10.48 -3.96
N LYS A 69 -18.48 9.70 -4.64
CA LYS A 69 -18.89 8.46 -5.29
C LYS A 69 -19.44 7.42 -4.31
N GLY A 70 -18.90 7.39 -3.10
CA GLY A 70 -19.43 6.57 -2.00
C GLY A 70 -20.85 6.98 -1.61
N VAL A 71 -21.12 8.29 -1.53
CA VAL A 71 -22.46 8.86 -1.27
C VAL A 71 -23.44 8.50 -2.39
N GLU A 72 -23.04 8.73 -3.65
CA GLU A 72 -23.86 8.39 -4.84
C GLU A 72 -24.24 6.90 -4.87
N LEU A 73 -23.31 6.03 -4.48
CA LEU A 73 -23.54 4.58 -4.37
C LEU A 73 -24.24 4.15 -3.07
N LYS A 74 -24.64 5.12 -2.22
CA LYS A 74 -25.32 4.88 -0.92
C LYS A 74 -24.51 3.98 0.04
N LYS A 75 -23.17 4.03 -0.05
CA LYS A 75 -22.26 3.30 0.84
C LYS A 75 -21.93 4.07 2.11
N ILE A 76 -21.96 5.39 2.01
CA ILE A 76 -21.78 6.33 3.11
C ILE A 76 -22.80 7.46 3.00
N THR A 77 -23.06 8.17 4.11
CA THR A 77 -23.95 9.34 4.11
C THR A 77 -23.17 10.62 3.75
N PRO A 78 -23.85 11.71 3.34
CA PRO A 78 -23.20 13.02 3.16
C PRO A 78 -22.47 13.50 4.43
N GLU A 79 -23.06 13.27 5.62
CA GLU A 79 -22.47 13.64 6.92
C GLU A 79 -21.16 12.88 7.13
N GLN A 80 -21.13 11.57 6.87
CA GLN A 80 -19.90 10.78 6.97
C GLN A 80 -18.81 11.24 5.99
N MET A 81 -19.19 11.72 4.81
CA MET A 81 -18.25 12.33 3.87
C MET A 81 -17.64 13.62 4.45
N GLU A 82 -18.46 14.53 4.97
CA GLU A 82 -17.99 15.79 5.52
C GLU A 82 -17.14 15.57 6.79
N ASP A 83 -17.53 14.63 7.67
CA ASP A 83 -16.76 14.24 8.85
C ASP A 83 -15.37 13.72 8.44
N ALA A 84 -15.29 12.84 7.44
CA ALA A 84 -14.02 12.32 6.93
C ALA A 84 -13.15 13.44 6.34
N MET A 85 -13.74 14.34 5.53
CA MET A 85 -13.00 15.45 4.94
C MET A 85 -12.49 16.44 5.99
N SER A 86 -13.29 16.73 7.01
CA SER A 86 -12.92 17.66 8.10
C SER A 86 -11.85 17.10 9.03
N SER A 87 -11.69 15.78 9.08
CA SER A 87 -10.66 15.11 9.89
C SER A 87 -9.28 15.09 9.26
N ILE A 88 -9.15 15.50 7.96
CA ILE A 88 -7.87 15.52 7.25
C ILE A 88 -7.24 16.92 7.37
N ASN A 89 -6.03 16.96 7.91
CA ASN A 89 -5.19 18.14 7.96
C ASN A 89 -3.98 17.95 7.05
N CYS A 90 -3.76 18.88 6.10
CA CYS A 90 -2.60 18.87 5.21
C CYS A 90 -1.45 19.66 5.82
N CYS A 91 -0.25 19.07 5.82
CA CYS A 91 0.95 19.64 6.41
C CYS A 91 2.13 19.53 5.44
N GLU A 92 2.98 20.57 5.42
CA GLU A 92 4.21 20.61 4.63
C GLU A 92 5.46 20.48 5.51
N ASP A 93 5.30 20.65 6.81
CA ASP A 93 6.36 20.53 7.79
C ASP A 93 6.31 19.16 8.48
N LEU A 94 7.41 18.44 8.43
CA LEU A 94 7.54 17.11 9.05
C LEU A 94 7.49 17.19 10.59
N GLU A 95 7.94 18.29 11.19
CA GLU A 95 7.93 18.48 12.64
C GLU A 95 6.49 18.66 13.17
N GLU A 96 5.62 19.33 12.40
CA GLU A 96 4.20 19.52 12.78
C GLU A 96 3.42 18.19 12.84
N VAL A 97 3.86 17.18 12.09
CA VAL A 97 3.17 15.88 12.02
C VAL A 97 3.80 14.81 12.91
N ALA A 98 4.92 15.10 13.55
CA ALA A 98 5.60 14.15 14.43
C ALA A 98 4.75 13.79 15.67
N ASP A 99 3.95 14.72 16.21
CA ASP A 99 3.03 14.48 17.33
C ASP A 99 1.82 13.65 16.88
N SER A 100 2.04 12.36 16.65
CA SER A 100 1.03 11.39 16.21
C SER A 100 1.21 10.06 16.92
N ASP A 101 0.09 9.35 17.13
CA ASP A 101 0.12 8.02 17.76
C ASP A 101 0.63 6.97 16.78
N PHE A 102 0.35 7.17 15.48
CA PHE A 102 0.67 6.22 14.42
C PHE A 102 1.09 6.96 13.15
N ILE A 103 2.23 6.61 12.56
CA ILE A 103 2.75 7.23 11.34
C ILE A 103 2.89 6.16 10.26
N ILE A 104 2.18 6.34 9.14
CA ILE A 104 2.21 5.45 7.97
C ILE A 104 2.96 6.14 6.85
N GLU A 105 4.11 5.63 6.47
CA GLU A 105 4.93 6.18 5.40
C GLU A 105 4.53 5.56 4.05
N ALA A 106 4.30 6.42 3.06
CA ALA A 106 3.98 6.08 1.66
C ALA A 106 4.73 7.00 0.67
N VAL A 107 5.96 7.41 1.02
CA VAL A 107 6.87 8.18 0.15
C VAL A 107 7.48 7.29 -0.94
N PRO A 108 8.20 7.84 -1.94
CA PRO A 108 8.84 7.04 -2.98
C PRO A 108 9.68 5.89 -2.44
N GLU A 109 9.71 4.76 -3.19
CA GLU A 109 10.37 3.51 -2.79
C GLU A 109 11.90 3.62 -2.89
N ASN A 110 12.47 4.40 -1.99
CA ASN A 110 13.90 4.67 -1.85
C ASN A 110 14.30 4.50 -0.38
N ILE A 111 15.15 3.52 -0.10
CA ILE A 111 15.54 3.18 1.28
C ILE A 111 16.26 4.35 1.98
N GLU A 112 17.16 5.04 1.30
CA GLU A 112 17.93 6.14 1.88
C GLU A 112 17.03 7.32 2.28
N LEU A 113 16.01 7.62 1.45
CA LEU A 113 14.99 8.63 1.77
C LEU A 113 14.21 8.22 3.01
N LYS A 114 13.74 6.97 3.06
CA LYS A 114 12.94 6.45 4.19
C LYS A 114 13.75 6.46 5.49
N LEU A 115 15.02 6.02 5.48
CA LEU A 115 15.89 6.05 6.64
C LEU A 115 16.08 7.47 7.19
N LYS A 116 16.28 8.47 6.32
CA LYS A 116 16.39 9.89 6.73
C LYS A 116 15.11 10.40 7.38
N ILE A 117 13.95 10.09 6.80
CA ILE A 117 12.64 10.49 7.34
C ILE A 117 12.43 9.88 8.73
N TYR A 118 12.62 8.57 8.88
CA TYR A 118 12.41 7.90 10.16
C TYR A 118 13.40 8.37 11.24
N SER A 119 14.68 8.56 10.91
CA SER A 119 15.67 9.12 11.83
C SER A 119 15.33 10.55 12.27
N SER A 120 14.68 11.34 11.42
CA SER A 120 14.20 12.67 11.78
C SER A 120 13.00 12.59 12.72
N LEU A 121 11.99 11.83 12.34
CA LEU A 121 10.77 11.66 13.14
C LEU A 121 11.03 11.03 14.51
N ASP A 122 11.98 10.10 14.59
CA ASP A 122 12.31 9.42 15.85
C ASP A 122 12.79 10.38 16.96
N ARG A 123 13.39 11.52 16.57
CA ARG A 123 13.84 12.55 17.51
C ARG A 123 12.71 13.43 18.07
N SER A 124 11.64 13.60 17.32
CA SER A 124 10.54 14.52 17.66
C SER A 124 9.23 13.81 18.00
N ALA A 125 9.03 12.59 17.51
CA ALA A 125 7.81 11.84 17.80
C ALA A 125 7.75 11.34 19.26
N PRO A 126 6.55 11.35 19.89
CA PRO A 126 6.35 10.77 21.22
C PRO A 126 6.86 9.33 21.31
N GLY A 127 7.33 8.93 22.50
CA GLY A 127 7.91 7.59 22.70
C GLY A 127 6.97 6.41 22.46
N HIS A 128 5.65 6.67 22.44
CA HIS A 128 4.62 5.67 22.15
C HIS A 128 4.33 5.51 20.66
N THR A 129 4.73 6.45 19.80
CA THR A 129 4.41 6.46 18.37
C THR A 129 4.87 5.19 17.68
N ILE A 130 3.96 4.55 16.94
CA ILE A 130 4.26 3.42 16.07
C ILE A 130 4.61 3.95 14.67
N PHE A 131 5.71 3.47 14.11
CA PHE A 131 6.10 3.72 12.74
C PHE A 131 5.73 2.55 11.83
N ALA A 132 5.02 2.84 10.75
CA ALA A 132 4.64 1.87 9.74
C ALA A 132 5.11 2.29 8.35
N SER A 133 5.64 1.36 7.55
CA SER A 133 5.97 1.61 6.14
C SER A 133 5.03 0.87 5.21
N ASN A 134 4.52 1.57 4.18
CA ASN A 134 3.74 0.97 3.10
C ASN A 134 4.63 0.43 1.97
N THR A 135 5.90 0.16 2.24
CA THR A 135 6.79 -0.45 1.26
C THR A 135 6.22 -1.75 0.71
N SER A 136 6.52 -2.05 -0.55
CA SER A 136 6.17 -3.33 -1.18
C SER A 136 7.29 -4.37 -1.13
N GLY A 137 8.48 -4.02 -0.61
CA GLY A 137 9.59 -4.96 -0.62
C GLY A 137 10.89 -4.53 0.06
N LEU A 138 10.99 -3.28 0.53
CA LEU A 138 12.16 -2.84 1.30
C LEU A 138 12.16 -3.45 2.72
N SER A 139 13.33 -3.57 3.32
CA SER A 139 13.50 -4.19 4.63
C SER A 139 12.89 -3.34 5.74
N ILE A 140 11.91 -3.92 6.44
CA ILE A 140 11.30 -3.34 7.64
C ILE A 140 12.33 -3.29 8.78
N THR A 141 13.14 -4.34 8.92
CA THR A 141 14.21 -4.42 9.91
C THR A 141 15.26 -3.33 9.71
N GLU A 142 15.67 -3.05 8.46
CA GLU A 142 16.63 -2.00 8.16
C GLU A 142 16.08 -0.61 8.50
N MET A 143 14.83 -0.34 8.15
CA MET A 143 14.17 0.91 8.51
C MET A 143 13.99 1.05 10.02
N ALA A 144 13.58 -0.02 10.71
CA ALA A 144 13.45 -0.05 12.17
C ALA A 144 14.79 0.28 12.88
N ALA A 145 15.89 -0.26 12.39
CA ALA A 145 17.23 -0.03 12.93
C ALA A 145 17.72 1.43 12.79
N SER A 146 17.07 2.26 11.98
CA SER A 146 17.35 3.69 11.88
C SER A 146 16.68 4.52 12.98
N THR A 147 15.90 3.91 13.85
CA THR A 147 15.17 4.53 14.96
C THR A 147 15.64 4.02 16.31
N SER A 148 15.38 4.75 17.39
CA SER A 148 15.65 4.32 18.76
C SER A 148 14.61 3.34 19.33
N ARG A 149 13.57 3.03 18.55
CA ARG A 149 12.42 2.20 18.93
C ARG A 149 12.08 1.11 17.90
N PRO A 150 13.03 0.22 17.52
CA PRO A 150 12.82 -0.77 16.48
C PRO A 150 11.66 -1.73 16.77
N GLN A 151 11.31 -1.94 18.05
CA GLN A 151 10.15 -2.73 18.47
C GLN A 151 8.80 -2.08 18.10
N LYS A 152 8.75 -0.75 17.92
CA LYS A 152 7.58 0.04 17.51
C LYS A 152 7.56 0.32 16.00
N PHE A 153 8.27 -0.50 15.23
CA PHE A 153 8.33 -0.37 13.77
C PHE A 153 7.71 -1.60 13.09
N ILE A 154 6.90 -1.37 12.04
CA ILE A 154 6.16 -2.44 11.35
C ILE A 154 5.95 -2.11 9.87
N GLY A 155 5.77 -3.12 9.02
CA GLY A 155 5.28 -2.95 7.67
C GLY A 155 3.75 -3.00 7.61
N MET A 156 3.15 -2.12 6.81
CA MET A 156 1.71 -2.05 6.59
C MET A 156 1.42 -1.85 5.10
N HIS A 157 1.51 -2.96 4.35
CA HIS A 157 1.44 -2.94 2.89
C HIS A 157 0.00 -2.96 2.41
N PHE A 158 -0.46 -1.81 1.90
CA PHE A 158 -1.76 -1.62 1.27
C PHE A 158 -1.72 -1.89 -0.23
N PHE A 159 -2.90 -2.09 -0.82
CA PHE A 159 -3.07 -2.39 -2.25
C PHE A 159 -3.87 -1.30 -2.95
N ASN A 160 -3.44 -0.93 -4.16
CA ASN A 160 -4.10 0.09 -4.98
C ASN A 160 -5.33 -0.49 -5.75
N PRO A 161 -6.49 0.18 -5.74
CA PRO A 161 -6.87 1.38 -5.01
C PRO A 161 -7.20 1.10 -3.53
N VAL A 162 -6.57 1.83 -2.60
CA VAL A 162 -6.66 1.55 -1.15
C VAL A 162 -8.09 1.48 -0.64
N HIS A 163 -8.98 2.39 -1.07
CA HIS A 163 -10.38 2.43 -0.64
C HIS A 163 -11.24 1.26 -1.15
N LYS A 164 -10.75 0.47 -2.14
CA LYS A 164 -11.45 -0.69 -2.70
C LYS A 164 -10.87 -2.02 -2.26
N MET A 165 -9.53 -2.07 -2.15
CA MET A 165 -8.82 -3.30 -1.80
C MET A 165 -8.97 -3.56 -0.31
N LYS A 166 -9.39 -4.77 0.03
CA LYS A 166 -9.67 -5.14 1.42
C LYS A 166 -8.41 -5.56 2.19
N LEU A 167 -7.41 -6.11 1.50
CA LEU A 167 -6.24 -6.69 2.13
C LEU A 167 -5.25 -5.62 2.59
N VAL A 168 -4.68 -5.83 3.77
CA VAL A 168 -3.42 -5.25 4.25
C VAL A 168 -2.52 -6.38 4.73
N GLU A 169 -1.31 -6.46 4.21
CA GLU A 169 -0.26 -7.30 4.76
C GLU A 169 0.39 -6.53 5.92
N ILE A 170 0.44 -7.14 7.11
CA ILE A 170 1.14 -6.61 8.28
C ILE A 170 2.44 -7.39 8.44
N ILE A 171 3.57 -6.70 8.27
CA ILE A 171 4.89 -7.31 8.19
C ILE A 171 5.70 -6.99 9.45
N ARG A 172 5.97 -8.00 10.25
CA ARG A 172 6.86 -7.89 11.40
C ARG A 172 8.31 -7.91 10.94
N GLY A 173 9.08 -6.87 11.28
CA GLY A 173 10.54 -6.89 11.25
C GLY A 173 11.11 -7.75 12.39
N LEU A 174 12.43 -7.77 12.49
CA LEU A 174 13.14 -8.61 13.46
C LEU A 174 12.73 -8.30 14.92
N GLU A 175 12.63 -7.03 15.26
CA GLU A 175 12.40 -6.55 16.64
C GLU A 175 10.93 -6.16 16.90
N THR A 176 10.05 -6.16 15.90
CA THR A 176 8.65 -5.75 16.06
C THR A 176 7.97 -6.55 17.18
N ASP A 177 7.52 -5.85 18.23
CA ASP A 177 6.85 -6.47 19.36
C ASP A 177 5.37 -6.83 19.08
N SER A 178 4.74 -7.54 20.00
CA SER A 178 3.36 -7.99 19.83
C SER A 178 2.36 -6.84 20.03
N GLU A 179 2.65 -5.89 20.89
CA GLU A 179 1.79 -4.71 21.12
C GLU A 179 1.69 -3.85 19.85
N THR A 180 2.82 -3.61 19.18
CA THR A 180 2.87 -2.91 17.90
C THR A 180 2.08 -3.64 16.82
N PHE A 181 2.21 -4.96 16.75
CA PHE A 181 1.42 -5.75 15.81
C PHE A 181 -0.08 -5.67 16.10
N ASP A 182 -0.50 -5.88 17.35
CA ASP A 182 -1.91 -5.91 17.75
C ASP A 182 -2.57 -4.53 17.55
N SER A 183 -1.84 -3.45 17.87
CA SER A 183 -2.28 -2.07 17.59
C SER A 183 -2.43 -1.82 16.08
N THR A 184 -1.48 -2.29 15.27
CA THR A 184 -1.53 -2.15 13.81
C THR A 184 -2.68 -2.95 13.20
N ASP A 185 -2.90 -4.18 13.66
CA ASP A 185 -4.03 -5.02 13.23
C ASP A 185 -5.37 -4.35 13.55
N THR A 186 -5.48 -3.78 14.76
CA THR A 186 -6.67 -3.02 15.19
C THR A 186 -6.91 -1.82 14.28
N VAL A 187 -5.89 -1.00 14.03
CA VAL A 187 -5.98 0.17 13.13
C VAL A 187 -6.40 -0.26 11.72
N ALA A 188 -5.78 -1.29 11.17
CA ALA A 188 -6.13 -1.78 9.83
C ALA A 188 -7.59 -2.25 9.76
N ARG A 189 -8.06 -3.01 10.76
CA ARG A 189 -9.47 -3.49 10.82
C ARG A 189 -10.46 -2.34 10.98
N GLN A 190 -10.13 -1.33 11.78
CA GLN A 190 -10.96 -0.12 11.90
C GLN A 190 -11.03 0.66 10.58
N MET A 191 -9.97 0.63 9.76
CA MET A 191 -9.98 1.15 8.39
C MET A 191 -10.77 0.26 7.40
N GLY A 192 -11.49 -0.76 7.87
CA GLY A 192 -12.28 -1.68 7.04
C GLY A 192 -11.46 -2.68 6.25
N LYS A 193 -10.25 -3.02 6.75
CA LYS A 193 -9.34 -3.98 6.09
C LYS A 193 -9.39 -5.36 6.72
N GLU A 194 -9.10 -6.36 5.89
CA GLU A 194 -8.74 -7.70 6.30
C GLU A 194 -7.21 -7.79 6.37
N THR A 195 -6.67 -8.41 7.40
CA THR A 195 -5.24 -8.42 7.64
C THR A 195 -4.65 -9.83 7.54
N VAL A 196 -3.40 -9.89 7.12
CA VAL A 196 -2.58 -11.11 7.20
C VAL A 196 -1.27 -10.78 7.90
N SER A 197 -0.85 -11.65 8.82
CA SER A 197 0.40 -11.51 9.56
C SER A 197 1.54 -12.16 8.78
N ILE A 198 2.62 -11.42 8.55
CA ILE A 198 3.78 -11.85 7.78
C ILE A 198 5.04 -11.57 8.59
N ARG A 199 5.98 -12.51 8.61
CA ARG A 199 7.37 -12.22 8.99
C ARG A 199 8.09 -11.67 7.78
N GLU A 200 8.92 -10.66 8.00
CA GLU A 200 9.68 -10.02 6.94
C GLU A 200 10.39 -11.03 6.05
N SER A 201 10.18 -10.89 4.75
CA SER A 201 10.88 -11.64 3.72
C SER A 201 10.79 -10.84 2.41
N PRO A 202 11.81 -10.89 1.53
CA PRO A 202 11.78 -10.19 0.27
C PRO A 202 10.50 -10.44 -0.54
N GLY A 203 9.78 -9.35 -0.89
CA GLY A 203 8.53 -9.40 -1.65
C GLY A 203 7.31 -9.88 -0.86
N PHE A 204 7.42 -10.07 0.46
CA PHE A 204 6.34 -10.52 1.35
C PHE A 204 5.63 -11.76 0.81
N VAL A 205 4.29 -11.83 0.86
CA VAL A 205 3.54 -12.95 0.27
C VAL A 205 3.07 -12.61 -1.14
N THR A 206 2.32 -11.52 -1.28
CA THR A 206 1.62 -11.22 -2.55
C THR A 206 2.56 -10.82 -3.68
N SER A 207 3.52 -9.92 -3.41
CA SER A 207 4.49 -9.48 -4.43
C SER A 207 5.39 -10.63 -4.87
N ARG A 208 5.81 -11.49 -3.93
CA ARG A 208 6.67 -12.63 -4.19
C ARG A 208 6.01 -13.68 -5.09
N ILE A 209 4.77 -14.08 -4.78
CA ILE A 209 4.03 -15.06 -5.60
C ILE A 209 3.67 -14.46 -6.95
N ASN A 210 3.18 -13.23 -6.95
CA ASN A 210 2.75 -12.56 -8.17
C ASN A 210 3.91 -12.30 -9.16
N ALA A 211 5.12 -12.05 -8.63
CA ALA A 211 6.31 -11.94 -9.46
C ALA A 211 6.62 -13.26 -10.19
N LEU A 212 6.51 -14.40 -9.49
CA LEU A 212 6.73 -15.72 -10.11
C LEU A 212 5.69 -16.04 -11.17
N ILE A 213 4.39 -15.82 -10.88
CA ILE A 213 3.31 -16.10 -11.85
C ILE A 213 3.53 -15.29 -13.14
N GLY A 214 3.80 -13.99 -13.02
CA GLY A 214 4.06 -13.15 -14.19
C GLY A 214 5.33 -13.55 -14.94
N ASN A 215 6.39 -13.91 -14.22
CA ASN A 215 7.66 -14.34 -14.82
C ASN A 215 7.51 -15.66 -15.57
N GLU A 216 6.82 -16.63 -14.99
CA GLU A 216 6.55 -17.92 -15.63
C GLU A 216 5.67 -17.75 -16.87
N ALA A 217 4.68 -16.86 -16.83
CA ALA A 217 3.88 -16.52 -18.01
C ALA A 217 4.77 -16.01 -19.16
N PHE A 218 5.78 -15.16 -18.86
CA PHE A 218 6.74 -14.71 -19.87
C PHE A 218 7.63 -15.83 -20.39
N TYR A 219 8.03 -16.82 -19.57
CA TYR A 219 8.75 -18.00 -20.04
C TYR A 219 7.86 -18.83 -20.98
N MET A 220 6.62 -19.13 -20.62
CA MET A 220 5.67 -19.85 -21.47
C MET A 220 5.45 -19.14 -22.83
N LEU A 221 5.34 -17.81 -22.82
CA LEU A 221 5.21 -17.02 -24.04
C LEU A 221 6.50 -17.08 -24.90
N GLN A 222 7.68 -17.00 -24.28
CA GLN A 222 8.98 -17.08 -24.95
C GLN A 222 9.20 -18.46 -25.58
N GLU A 223 8.74 -19.51 -24.93
CA GLU A 223 8.84 -20.90 -25.38
C GLU A 223 7.79 -21.26 -26.46
N GLY A 224 6.84 -20.37 -26.70
CA GLY A 224 5.77 -20.58 -27.68
C GLY A 224 4.73 -21.63 -27.27
N ILE A 225 4.56 -21.83 -25.94
CA ILE A 225 3.58 -22.80 -25.41
C ILE A 225 2.16 -22.37 -25.77
N ALA A 226 1.84 -21.06 -25.64
CA ALA A 226 0.56 -20.50 -26.03
C ALA A 226 0.68 -18.99 -26.30
N SER A 227 -0.37 -18.41 -26.90
CA SER A 227 -0.49 -16.95 -27.03
C SER A 227 -0.66 -16.27 -25.66
N ALA A 228 -0.37 -14.96 -25.58
CA ALA A 228 -0.59 -14.21 -24.34
C ALA A 228 -2.05 -14.26 -23.90
N GLU A 229 -2.98 -14.17 -24.85
CA GLU A 229 -4.42 -14.23 -24.63
C GLU A 229 -4.85 -15.59 -24.06
N ASP A 230 -4.29 -16.69 -24.58
CA ASP A 230 -4.65 -18.02 -24.11
C ASP A 230 -4.05 -18.33 -22.74
N ILE A 231 -2.84 -17.84 -22.43
CA ILE A 231 -2.23 -17.93 -21.10
C ILE A 231 -3.09 -17.18 -20.09
N ASP A 232 -3.48 -15.93 -20.38
CA ASP A 232 -4.35 -15.14 -19.51
C ASP A 232 -5.71 -15.81 -19.31
N LYS A 233 -6.31 -16.33 -20.39
CA LYS A 233 -7.58 -17.04 -20.36
C LYS A 233 -7.51 -18.32 -19.52
N ALA A 234 -6.43 -19.09 -19.67
CA ALA A 234 -6.23 -20.33 -18.92
C ALA A 234 -6.18 -20.08 -17.40
N LEU A 235 -5.45 -19.05 -16.94
CA LEU A 235 -5.39 -18.72 -15.52
C LEU A 235 -6.72 -18.14 -15.00
N LYS A 236 -7.39 -17.30 -15.79
CA LYS A 236 -8.70 -16.77 -15.40
C LYS A 236 -9.76 -17.86 -15.25
N LEU A 237 -9.88 -18.76 -16.20
CA LEU A 237 -10.94 -19.77 -16.22
C LEU A 237 -10.55 -21.06 -15.52
N GLY A 238 -9.28 -21.49 -15.61
CA GLY A 238 -8.81 -22.73 -15.01
C GLY A 238 -8.47 -22.62 -13.54
N LEU A 239 -7.97 -21.46 -13.09
CA LEU A 239 -7.57 -21.20 -11.71
C LEU A 239 -8.42 -20.13 -11.01
N ASN A 240 -9.46 -19.63 -11.68
CA ASN A 240 -10.37 -18.59 -11.16
C ASN A 240 -9.63 -17.30 -10.73
N HIS A 241 -8.56 -16.94 -11.45
CA HIS A 241 -7.88 -15.68 -11.23
C HIS A 241 -8.77 -14.51 -11.71
N PRO A 242 -8.87 -13.40 -10.96
CA PRO A 242 -9.71 -12.27 -11.36
C PRO A 242 -9.15 -11.54 -12.59
N MET A 243 -7.87 -11.73 -12.89
CA MET A 243 -7.13 -11.11 -13.99
C MET A 243 -6.05 -12.08 -14.48
N GLY A 244 -5.79 -12.10 -15.78
CA GLY A 244 -4.69 -12.87 -16.32
C GLY A 244 -3.31 -12.30 -15.92
N PRO A 245 -2.25 -13.12 -15.96
CA PRO A 245 -0.91 -12.69 -15.56
C PRO A 245 -0.37 -11.53 -16.39
N PHE A 246 -0.61 -11.51 -17.71
CA PHE A 246 -0.17 -10.41 -18.55
C PHE A 246 -1.02 -9.16 -18.41
N GLU A 247 -2.35 -9.30 -18.25
CA GLU A 247 -3.22 -8.17 -17.91
C GLU A 247 -2.76 -7.49 -16.61
N LEU A 248 -2.33 -8.28 -15.62
CA LEU A 248 -1.85 -7.78 -14.33
C LEU A 248 -0.45 -7.17 -14.43
N VAL A 249 0.46 -7.77 -15.20
CA VAL A 249 1.80 -7.20 -15.44
C VAL A 249 1.68 -5.86 -16.17
N ASP A 250 0.81 -5.76 -17.18
CA ASP A 250 0.56 -4.51 -17.90
C ASP A 250 -0.10 -3.43 -17.02
N LEU A 251 -0.93 -3.84 -16.06
CA LEU A 251 -1.54 -2.93 -15.09
C LEU A 251 -0.52 -2.37 -14.10
N VAL A 252 0.35 -3.22 -13.55
CA VAL A 252 1.38 -2.86 -12.56
C VAL A 252 2.54 -2.11 -13.22
N GLY A 253 2.88 -2.49 -14.44
CA GLY A 253 4.02 -2.02 -15.21
C GLY A 253 5.15 -3.07 -15.29
N LEU A 254 5.62 -3.31 -16.51
CA LEU A 254 6.68 -4.31 -16.77
C LEU A 254 8.00 -3.95 -16.11
N ASP A 255 8.34 -2.66 -16.07
CA ASP A 255 9.53 -2.14 -15.39
C ASP A 255 9.47 -2.37 -13.87
N THR A 256 8.32 -2.12 -13.26
CA THR A 256 8.09 -2.42 -11.84
C THR A 256 8.22 -3.92 -11.58
N ARG A 257 7.61 -4.76 -12.44
CA ARG A 257 7.72 -6.22 -12.35
C ARG A 257 9.17 -6.68 -12.48
N LEU A 258 9.92 -6.12 -13.44
CA LEU A 258 11.33 -6.44 -13.64
C LEU A 258 12.18 -6.05 -12.44
N SER A 259 11.96 -4.87 -11.85
CA SER A 259 12.67 -4.42 -10.65
C SER A 259 12.44 -5.35 -9.46
N ILE A 260 11.19 -5.78 -9.24
CA ILE A 260 10.85 -6.76 -8.19
C ILE A 260 11.59 -8.08 -8.43
N LEU A 261 11.58 -8.61 -9.64
CA LEU A 261 12.27 -9.86 -9.98
C LEU A 261 13.78 -9.76 -9.79
N ILE A 262 14.40 -8.64 -10.19
CA ILE A 262 15.84 -8.40 -9.96
C ILE A 262 16.16 -8.41 -8.47
N HIS A 263 15.36 -7.74 -7.66
CA HIS A 263 15.53 -7.74 -6.20
C HIS A 263 15.37 -9.15 -5.62
N LEU A 264 14.31 -9.87 -6.00
CA LEU A 264 14.08 -11.25 -5.54
C LEU A 264 15.16 -12.21 -6.02
N HIS A 265 15.67 -12.06 -7.24
CA HIS A 265 16.77 -12.86 -7.76
C HIS A 265 18.05 -12.63 -6.96
N LYS A 266 18.37 -11.37 -6.66
CA LYS A 266 19.55 -11.01 -5.84
C LYS A 266 19.47 -11.58 -4.42
N THR A 267 18.28 -11.63 -3.83
CA THR A 267 18.08 -11.97 -2.41
C THR A 267 17.69 -13.42 -2.17
N LEU A 268 16.96 -14.05 -3.10
CA LEU A 268 16.40 -15.39 -2.95
C LEU A 268 16.86 -16.40 -4.00
N GLY A 269 17.67 -15.96 -4.99
CA GLY A 269 18.35 -16.83 -5.95
C GLY A 269 17.60 -17.12 -7.25
N GLU A 270 18.10 -18.13 -7.97
CA GLU A 270 17.87 -18.40 -9.38
C GLU A 270 16.39 -18.55 -9.81
N LYS A 271 15.52 -19.05 -8.95
CA LYS A 271 14.10 -19.23 -9.29
C LYS A 271 13.37 -17.91 -9.60
N TYR A 272 13.98 -16.77 -9.27
CA TYR A 272 13.45 -15.43 -9.55
C TYR A 272 14.17 -14.74 -10.69
N ARG A 273 15.04 -15.45 -11.41
CA ARG A 273 15.73 -14.88 -12.58
C ARG A 273 14.70 -14.31 -13.57
N PRO A 274 14.79 -13.02 -13.93
CA PRO A 274 13.86 -12.44 -14.88
C PRO A 274 13.92 -13.14 -16.23
N CYS A 275 12.76 -13.43 -16.81
CA CYS A 275 12.67 -13.96 -18.15
C CYS A 275 13.31 -13.00 -19.17
N PRO A 276 14.17 -13.48 -20.09
CA PRO A 276 14.81 -12.63 -21.10
C PRO A 276 13.81 -11.86 -21.97
N LEU A 277 12.63 -12.43 -22.24
CA LEU A 277 11.59 -11.76 -23.01
C LEU A 277 11.03 -10.56 -22.25
N LEU A 278 10.76 -10.66 -20.95
CA LEU A 278 10.34 -9.53 -20.11
C LEU A 278 11.38 -8.40 -20.17
N VAL A 279 12.67 -8.73 -20.03
CA VAL A 279 13.76 -7.75 -20.12
C VAL A 279 13.76 -7.04 -21.47
N LYS A 280 13.55 -7.78 -22.58
CA LYS A 280 13.44 -7.20 -23.93
C LYS A 280 12.27 -6.25 -24.07
N TYR A 281 11.10 -6.60 -23.52
CA TYR A 281 9.91 -5.73 -23.54
C TYR A 281 10.18 -4.41 -22.82
N VAL A 282 10.76 -4.47 -21.62
CA VAL A 282 11.10 -3.25 -20.86
C VAL A 282 12.10 -2.38 -21.61
N LYS A 283 13.17 -2.99 -22.18
CA LYS A 283 14.17 -2.27 -23.02
C LYS A 283 13.55 -1.64 -24.27
N ALA A 284 12.48 -2.23 -24.80
CA ALA A 284 11.74 -1.69 -25.95
C ALA A 284 10.71 -0.61 -25.57
N GLY A 285 10.68 -0.15 -24.30
CA GLY A 285 9.72 0.84 -23.83
C GLY A 285 8.28 0.33 -23.69
N ARG A 286 8.06 -0.99 -23.77
CA ARG A 286 6.76 -1.63 -23.58
C ARG A 286 6.52 -1.79 -22.07
N LEU A 287 6.01 -0.73 -21.42
CA LEU A 287 5.89 -0.65 -19.97
C LEU A 287 4.48 -0.93 -19.44
N GLY A 288 3.56 -1.37 -20.30
CA GLY A 288 2.17 -1.64 -19.96
C GLY A 288 1.23 -0.47 -20.17
N ARG A 289 0.12 -0.44 -19.45
CA ARG A 289 -0.96 0.55 -19.63
C ARG A 289 -0.47 2.00 -19.52
N LYS A 290 0.49 2.27 -18.64
CA LYS A 290 1.03 3.63 -18.43
C LYS A 290 1.77 4.20 -19.64
N ALA A 291 2.28 3.32 -20.52
CA ALA A 291 2.98 3.70 -21.75
C ALA A 291 2.13 3.43 -23.00
N GLY A 292 0.83 3.11 -22.86
CA GLY A 292 -0.05 2.78 -23.95
C GLY A 292 0.26 1.40 -24.61
N ARG A 293 1.34 0.74 -24.19
CA ARG A 293 1.80 -0.52 -24.77
C ARG A 293 2.56 -1.35 -23.75
N GLY A 294 2.17 -2.61 -23.62
CA GLY A 294 2.86 -3.62 -22.81
C GLY A 294 2.94 -4.94 -23.56
N VAL A 295 2.46 -6.03 -22.96
CA VAL A 295 2.16 -7.26 -23.67
C VAL A 295 1.04 -7.01 -24.67
N TYR A 296 0.03 -6.25 -24.23
CA TYR A 296 -1.07 -5.77 -25.06
C TYR A 296 -0.88 -4.32 -25.51
N GLU A 297 -1.70 -3.91 -26.49
CA GLU A 297 -1.81 -2.51 -26.91
C GLU A 297 -2.98 -1.85 -26.17
N TYR A 298 -2.78 -0.63 -25.71
CA TYR A 298 -3.77 0.17 -25.01
C TYR A 298 -3.96 1.49 -25.78
N PRO A 299 -5.06 1.66 -26.51
CA PRO A 299 -5.31 2.93 -27.20
C PRO A 299 -5.38 4.07 -26.18
N GLU A 300 -4.81 5.23 -26.55
CA GLU A 300 -4.93 6.44 -25.74
C GLU A 300 -6.42 6.66 -25.41
N LYS A 301 -6.72 6.84 -24.13
CA LYS A 301 -8.06 7.31 -23.75
C LYS A 301 -8.24 8.68 -24.40
N LYS A 302 -9.09 8.77 -25.43
CA LYS A 302 -9.59 10.07 -25.89
C LYS A 302 -10.12 10.79 -24.65
N GLN A 303 -9.46 11.91 -24.31
CA GLN A 303 -9.85 12.82 -23.23
C GLN A 303 -11.26 13.34 -23.46
#